data_240644f1b0ee9d0c70ddefcd23125203
#
_entry.id   240644f1b0ee9d0c70ddefcd23125203
#
_cell.length_a   1.000
_cell.length_b   1.000
_cell.length_c   1.000
_cell.angle_alpha   90.00
_cell.angle_beta   90.00
_cell.angle_gamma   90.00
#
_symmetry.space_group_name_H-M   'P 1'
#
loop_
_entity.id
_entity.type
_entity.pdbx_description
1 polymer ?
#
loop_
_entity_poly.entity_id
_entity_poly.type
_entity_poly.pdbx_seq_one_letter_code
_entity_poly.pdbx_strand_id
1 'polypeptide(L)'
;MNVPCCIPVALPLSQMRTAIQTAVEFNPANQFPLNSVPNPLHIAVLKTSYWGSAGVKLGVTFPQNTNSSVKAKILQYANMWSQHANISFAERSNGQVRISFTKGGGYWSYLGTDILSIKANQPTMNLEGFDVGNMPDSEWSRVVCHEFGHTLGMPHEHMRKEIVAGIDPEAAYSYFRSVAGWTKQMVQQQVLTPLDETLL
;
A
#
# COMPACT_ATOMS: atom_id res chain seq x y z
N MET A 1 1.62 23.72 -7.17
CA MET A 1 2.38 22.45 -7.23
C MET A 1 1.43 21.37 -6.73
N ASN A 2 1.09 20.39 -7.57
CA ASN A 2 0.32 19.24 -7.09
C ASN A 2 1.18 18.48 -6.09
N VAL A 3 0.72 18.36 -4.85
CA VAL A 3 1.38 17.52 -3.85
C VAL A 3 1.09 16.07 -4.27
N PRO A 4 2.12 15.24 -4.50
CA PRO A 4 1.90 13.83 -4.79
C PRO A 4 1.13 13.22 -3.62
N CYS A 5 0.05 12.51 -3.92
CA CYS A 5 -0.73 11.77 -2.92
C CYS A 5 -0.65 10.27 -3.18
N CYS A 6 -0.96 9.47 -2.18
CA CYS A 6 -1.09 8.04 -2.36
C CYS A 6 -2.28 7.74 -3.27
N ILE A 7 -2.04 6.93 -4.28
CA ILE A 7 -3.06 6.47 -5.24
C ILE A 7 -3.28 4.98 -4.97
N PRO A 8 -4.46 4.56 -4.48
CA PRO A 8 -4.76 3.14 -4.32
C PRO A 8 -4.61 2.39 -5.64
N VAL A 9 -3.82 1.34 -5.64
CA VAL A 9 -3.60 0.47 -6.79
C VAL A 9 -4.16 -0.91 -6.48
N ALA A 10 -5.04 -1.38 -7.36
CA ALA A 10 -5.61 -2.72 -7.28
C ALA A 10 -5.18 -3.58 -8.47
N LEU A 11 -5.17 -4.88 -8.27
CA LEU A 11 -4.97 -5.83 -9.37
C LEU A 11 -6.12 -5.74 -10.38
N PRO A 12 -5.83 -5.92 -11.69
CA PRO A 12 -6.88 -6.11 -12.68
C PRO A 12 -7.79 -7.29 -12.31
N LEU A 13 -9.10 -7.18 -12.57
CA LEU A 13 -10.08 -8.23 -12.27
C LEU A 13 -9.67 -9.60 -12.80
N SER A 14 -9.02 -9.65 -13.98
CA SER A 14 -8.50 -10.88 -14.58
C SER A 14 -7.41 -11.58 -13.75
N GLN A 15 -6.74 -10.87 -12.84
CA GLN A 15 -5.67 -11.40 -11.98
C GLN A 15 -6.16 -11.70 -10.55
N MET A 16 -7.32 -11.19 -10.13
CA MET A 16 -7.80 -11.33 -8.75
C MET A 16 -7.94 -12.78 -8.31
N ARG A 17 -8.48 -13.67 -9.18
CA ARG A 17 -8.63 -15.09 -8.85
C ARG A 17 -7.28 -15.75 -8.56
N THR A 18 -6.29 -15.50 -9.40
CA THR A 18 -4.92 -16.04 -9.21
C THR A 18 -4.27 -15.45 -7.96
N ALA A 19 -4.46 -14.16 -7.70
CA ALA A 19 -3.94 -13.51 -6.49
C ALA A 19 -4.53 -14.11 -5.22
N ILE A 20 -5.84 -14.36 -5.18
CA ILE A 20 -6.51 -15.04 -4.05
C ILE A 20 -5.93 -16.45 -3.85
N GLN A 21 -5.73 -17.22 -4.92
CA GLN A 21 -5.09 -18.54 -4.83
C GLN A 21 -3.67 -18.45 -4.27
N THR A 22 -2.86 -17.54 -4.79
CA THR A 22 -1.49 -17.28 -4.31
C THR A 22 -1.49 -16.85 -2.84
N ALA A 23 -2.42 -16.00 -2.43
CA ALA A 23 -2.54 -15.56 -1.05
C ALA A 23 -2.88 -16.75 -0.10
N VAL A 24 -3.79 -17.64 -0.52
CA VAL A 24 -4.17 -18.85 0.25
C VAL A 24 -3.04 -19.87 0.27
N GLU A 25 -2.30 -20.05 -0.83
CA GLU A 25 -1.13 -20.92 -0.87
C GLU A 25 -0.01 -20.41 0.04
N PHE A 26 0.19 -19.10 0.07
CA PHE A 26 1.16 -18.46 0.97
C PHE A 26 0.73 -18.54 2.44
N ASN A 27 -0.52 -18.29 2.71
CA ASN A 27 -1.11 -18.33 4.05
C ASN A 27 -2.53 -18.92 4.00
N PRO A 28 -2.72 -20.20 4.41
CA PRO A 28 -4.04 -20.84 4.39
C PRO A 28 -5.12 -20.11 5.21
N ALA A 29 -4.75 -19.26 6.17
CA ALA A 29 -5.71 -18.45 6.93
C ALA A 29 -6.36 -17.34 6.08
N ASN A 30 -5.86 -17.06 4.88
CA ASN A 30 -6.51 -16.18 3.90
C ASN A 30 -7.73 -16.84 3.23
N GLN A 31 -7.96 -18.13 3.44
CA GLN A 31 -9.18 -18.79 3.01
C GLN A 31 -10.35 -18.28 3.86
N PHE A 32 -11.35 -17.69 3.21
CA PHE A 32 -12.49 -17.05 3.87
C PHE A 32 -13.17 -17.91 4.94
N PRO A 33 -13.26 -17.48 6.18
CA PRO A 33 -14.30 -17.91 7.09
C PRO A 33 -15.52 -17.02 6.88
N LEU A 34 -16.63 -17.57 6.49
CA LEU A 34 -17.90 -16.91 6.18
C LEU A 34 -18.55 -16.13 7.34
N ASN A 35 -17.93 -16.03 8.54
CA ASN A 35 -18.59 -15.57 9.76
C ASN A 35 -17.74 -14.70 10.70
N SER A 36 -16.71 -13.98 10.26
CA SER A 36 -15.99 -13.07 11.14
C SER A 36 -16.54 -11.65 11.04
N VAL A 37 -17.05 -11.11 12.15
CA VAL A 37 -17.42 -9.70 12.26
C VAL A 37 -16.15 -8.87 12.47
N PRO A 38 -15.89 -7.83 11.67
CA PRO A 38 -14.72 -6.95 11.88
C PRO A 38 -14.79 -6.26 13.25
N ASN A 39 -13.67 -6.17 13.97
CA ASN A 39 -13.59 -5.38 15.17
C ASN A 39 -13.20 -3.93 14.81
N PRO A 40 -14.08 -2.93 15.06
CA PRO A 40 -13.83 -1.54 14.66
C PRO A 40 -12.67 -0.86 15.40
N LEU A 41 -12.13 -1.48 16.45
CA LEU A 41 -10.99 -0.94 17.23
C LEU A 41 -9.62 -1.36 16.69
N HIS A 42 -9.55 -2.22 15.67
CA HIS A 42 -8.31 -2.68 15.08
C HIS A 42 -8.08 -2.04 13.71
N ILE A 43 -6.78 -1.86 13.36
CA ILE A 43 -6.38 -1.42 12.03
C ILE A 43 -6.89 -2.42 10.98
N ALA A 44 -7.44 -1.91 9.88
CA ALA A 44 -7.95 -2.75 8.82
C ALA A 44 -6.80 -3.44 8.08
N VAL A 45 -6.89 -4.77 7.91
CA VAL A 45 -6.01 -5.56 7.07
C VAL A 45 -6.87 -6.43 6.15
N LEU A 46 -6.61 -6.38 4.85
CA LEU A 46 -7.34 -7.24 3.91
C LEU A 46 -6.95 -8.70 4.12
N LYS A 47 -7.89 -9.52 4.57
CA LYS A 47 -7.69 -10.97 4.78
C LYS A 47 -7.23 -11.69 3.52
N THR A 48 -7.71 -11.23 2.36
CA THR A 48 -7.36 -11.80 1.06
C THR A 48 -5.90 -11.56 0.65
N SER A 49 -5.20 -10.63 1.30
CA SER A 49 -3.82 -10.24 0.97
C SER A 49 -2.90 -10.25 2.19
N TYR A 50 -3.28 -10.96 3.27
CA TYR A 50 -2.55 -10.98 4.52
C TYR A 50 -1.35 -11.95 4.49
N TRP A 51 -0.21 -11.52 5.03
CA TRP A 51 1.03 -12.32 5.09
C TRP A 51 1.02 -13.45 6.13
N GLY A 52 0.07 -13.45 7.05
CA GLY A 52 -0.04 -14.42 8.12
C GLY A 52 0.47 -13.91 9.47
N SER A 53 0.03 -14.57 10.55
CA SER A 53 0.33 -14.20 11.94
C SER A 53 1.77 -14.51 12.37
N ALA A 54 2.49 -15.36 11.64
CA ALA A 54 3.90 -15.67 11.92
C ALA A 54 4.86 -14.51 11.61
N GLY A 55 4.36 -13.50 10.87
CA GLY A 55 5.16 -12.39 10.37
C GLY A 55 5.79 -12.68 9.01
N VAL A 56 6.50 -11.71 8.46
CA VAL A 56 7.10 -11.82 7.14
C VAL A 56 8.43 -11.10 7.01
N LYS A 57 9.35 -11.69 6.23
CA LYS A 57 10.62 -11.08 5.83
C LYS A 57 10.59 -10.85 4.32
N LEU A 58 10.58 -9.59 3.91
CA LEU A 58 10.45 -9.20 2.52
C LEU A 58 11.75 -8.63 1.95
N GLY A 59 12.10 -9.09 0.77
CA GLY A 59 13.18 -8.51 -0.01
C GLY A 59 12.69 -7.24 -0.73
N VAL A 60 13.54 -6.21 -0.75
CA VAL A 60 13.30 -4.95 -1.44
C VAL A 60 14.32 -4.79 -2.56
N THR A 61 13.84 -4.63 -3.78
CA THR A 61 14.66 -4.37 -4.97
C THR A 61 14.52 -2.90 -5.35
N PHE A 62 15.64 -2.25 -5.56
CA PHE A 62 15.73 -0.87 -6.01
C PHE A 62 16.16 -0.79 -7.47
N PRO A 63 15.84 0.30 -8.19
CA PRO A 63 16.46 0.60 -9.48
C PRO A 63 17.99 0.61 -9.38
N GLN A 64 18.67 0.16 -10.44
CA GLN A 64 20.12 -0.11 -10.44
C GLN A 64 20.98 1.07 -9.95
N ASN A 65 20.59 2.30 -10.30
CA ASN A 65 21.37 3.50 -9.99
C ASN A 65 20.88 4.24 -8.73
N THR A 66 20.10 3.58 -7.88
CA THR A 66 19.62 4.20 -6.63
C THR A 66 20.79 4.41 -5.67
N ASN A 67 20.94 5.64 -5.17
CA ASN A 67 21.97 5.99 -4.21
C ASN A 67 21.87 5.14 -2.94
N SER A 68 23.00 4.70 -2.40
CA SER A 68 23.06 3.86 -1.20
C SER A 68 22.44 4.53 0.03
N SER A 69 22.58 5.85 0.18
CA SER A 69 21.96 6.61 1.27
C SER A 69 20.43 6.64 1.15
N VAL A 70 19.89 6.74 -0.07
CA VAL A 70 18.45 6.66 -0.35
C VAL A 70 17.92 5.27 0.02
N LYS A 71 18.60 4.20 -0.43
CA LYS A 71 18.23 2.82 -0.09
C LYS A 71 18.22 2.60 1.42
N ALA A 72 19.28 3.03 2.11
CA ALA A 72 19.39 2.90 3.56
C ALA A 72 18.25 3.63 4.27
N LYS A 73 17.92 4.84 3.82
CA LYS A 73 16.85 5.65 4.42
C LYS A 73 15.46 5.05 4.17
N ILE A 74 15.17 4.57 2.97
CA ILE A 74 13.92 3.84 2.69
C ILE A 74 13.80 2.60 3.61
N LEU A 75 14.85 1.79 3.72
CA LEU A 75 14.82 0.60 4.57
C LEU A 75 14.70 0.95 6.06
N GLN A 76 15.30 2.06 6.50
CA GLN A 76 15.15 2.56 7.87
C GLN A 76 13.68 2.83 8.19
N TYR A 77 12.98 3.61 7.36
CA TYR A 77 11.57 3.94 7.61
C TYR A 77 10.64 2.74 7.36
N ALA A 78 10.91 1.90 6.38
CA ALA A 78 10.16 0.66 6.19
C ALA A 78 10.23 -0.25 7.42
N ASN A 79 11.41 -0.38 8.03
CA ASN A 79 11.60 -1.22 9.22
C ASN A 79 11.08 -0.60 10.52
N MET A 80 10.46 0.58 10.51
CA MET A 80 9.72 1.07 11.68
C MET A 80 8.58 0.11 12.06
N TRP A 81 7.98 -0.59 11.11
CA TRP A 81 6.99 -1.63 11.34
C TRP A 81 7.53 -2.81 12.16
N SER A 82 8.84 -3.09 12.08
CA SER A 82 9.50 -4.16 12.84
C SER A 82 9.47 -3.96 14.35
N GLN A 83 9.20 -2.73 14.81
CA GLN A 83 9.07 -2.40 16.23
C GLN A 83 7.75 -2.92 16.82
N HIS A 84 6.77 -3.22 15.98
CA HIS A 84 5.39 -3.55 16.37
C HIS A 84 4.97 -4.96 15.93
N ALA A 85 5.71 -5.59 15.02
CA ALA A 85 5.38 -6.92 14.49
C ALA A 85 6.64 -7.67 14.02
N ASN A 86 6.53 -8.98 13.86
CA ASN A 86 7.62 -9.83 13.33
C ASN A 86 7.76 -9.65 11.80
N ILE A 87 8.17 -8.45 11.41
CA ILE A 87 8.28 -8.02 10.02
C ILE A 87 9.68 -7.47 9.79
N SER A 88 10.27 -7.72 8.63
CA SER A 88 11.52 -7.06 8.24
C SER A 88 11.64 -6.87 6.74
N PHE A 89 12.31 -5.79 6.36
CA PHE A 89 12.61 -5.44 4.98
C PHE A 89 14.12 -5.34 4.79
N ALA A 90 14.67 -6.02 3.79
CA ALA A 90 16.09 -5.99 3.48
C ALA A 90 16.32 -5.90 1.97
N GLU A 91 17.38 -5.22 1.54
CA GLU A 91 17.75 -5.17 0.10
C GLU A 91 18.03 -6.57 -0.43
N ARG A 92 17.45 -6.89 -1.58
CA ARG A 92 17.65 -8.13 -2.34
C ARG A 92 17.59 -7.82 -3.84
N SER A 93 18.37 -8.56 -4.64
CA SER A 93 18.36 -8.44 -6.11
C SER A 93 17.03 -8.87 -6.73
N ASN A 94 16.32 -9.84 -6.10
CA ASN A 94 15.05 -10.38 -6.56
C ASN A 94 14.02 -10.30 -5.41
N GLY A 95 13.83 -9.10 -4.84
CA GLY A 95 12.88 -8.87 -3.75
C GLY A 95 11.43 -8.90 -4.24
N GLN A 96 10.54 -9.22 -3.34
CA GLN A 96 9.09 -9.17 -3.58
C GLN A 96 8.62 -7.72 -3.75
N VAL A 97 9.16 -6.79 -2.97
CA VAL A 97 8.91 -5.35 -3.11
C VAL A 97 9.87 -4.78 -4.14
N ARG A 98 9.36 -4.25 -5.22
CA ARG A 98 10.14 -3.66 -6.31
C ARG A 98 9.79 -2.19 -6.44
N ILE A 99 10.71 -1.32 -6.01
CA ILE A 99 10.51 0.12 -5.98
C ILE A 99 10.77 0.73 -7.35
N SER A 100 9.96 1.73 -7.71
CA SER A 100 10.22 2.68 -8.78
C SER A 100 10.16 4.11 -8.24
N PHE A 101 10.75 5.04 -9.01
CA PHE A 101 10.71 6.48 -8.74
C PHE A 101 10.12 7.22 -9.95
N THR A 102 9.12 6.62 -10.60
CA THR A 102 8.52 7.14 -11.83
C THR A 102 7.90 8.49 -11.58
N LYS A 103 8.37 9.51 -12.30
CA LYS A 103 7.88 10.88 -12.23
C LYS A 103 6.47 10.99 -12.81
N GLY A 104 5.59 11.71 -12.13
CA GLY A 104 4.18 11.84 -12.47
C GLY A 104 3.34 10.62 -12.08
N GLY A 105 3.94 9.62 -11.40
CA GLY A 105 3.27 8.42 -10.91
C GLY A 105 2.70 8.54 -9.51
N GLY A 106 3.08 9.59 -8.76
CA GLY A 106 2.68 9.74 -7.35
C GLY A 106 3.29 8.68 -6.44
N TYR A 107 2.64 8.46 -5.31
CA TYR A 107 2.98 7.42 -4.34
C TYR A 107 1.94 6.31 -4.43
N TRP A 108 2.37 5.06 -4.47
CA TRP A 108 1.49 3.91 -4.45
C TRP A 108 2.23 2.61 -4.12
N SER A 109 1.51 1.66 -3.55
CA SER A 109 1.93 0.27 -3.40
C SER A 109 0.74 -0.67 -3.63
N TYR A 110 1.01 -1.87 -4.18
CA TYR A 110 0.04 -2.95 -4.12
C TYR A 110 -0.09 -3.48 -2.70
N LEU A 111 -1.26 -4.07 -2.38
CA LEU A 111 -1.60 -4.53 -1.05
C LEU A 111 -1.09 -5.95 -0.76
N GLY A 112 -0.37 -6.11 0.33
CA GLY A 112 0.02 -7.41 0.87
C GLY A 112 0.54 -8.41 -0.16
N THR A 113 0.01 -9.62 -0.15
CA THR A 113 0.40 -10.71 -1.06
C THR A 113 0.10 -10.45 -2.54
N ASP A 114 -0.69 -9.42 -2.89
CA ASP A 114 -0.94 -9.03 -4.28
C ASP A 114 0.34 -8.73 -5.05
N ILE A 115 1.38 -8.25 -4.35
CA ILE A 115 2.70 -7.99 -4.94
C ILE A 115 3.32 -9.24 -5.59
N LEU A 116 2.94 -10.46 -5.15
CA LEU A 116 3.41 -11.72 -5.70
C LEU A 116 2.82 -12.02 -7.08
N SER A 117 1.67 -11.42 -7.41
CA SER A 117 1.00 -11.57 -8.71
C SER A 117 1.52 -10.60 -9.77
N ILE A 118 2.37 -9.64 -9.37
CA ILE A 118 2.94 -8.65 -10.29
C ILE A 118 4.18 -9.24 -10.97
N LYS A 119 4.26 -9.12 -12.30
CA LYS A 119 5.40 -9.62 -13.08
C LYS A 119 6.72 -9.12 -12.52
N ALA A 120 7.75 -9.98 -12.50
CA ALA A 120 9.05 -9.70 -11.88
C ALA A 120 9.76 -8.43 -12.43
N ASN A 121 9.47 -8.05 -13.66
CA ASN A 121 10.02 -6.86 -14.31
C ASN A 121 9.18 -5.59 -14.13
N GLN A 122 8.12 -5.65 -13.31
CA GLN A 122 7.25 -4.51 -13.01
C GLN A 122 7.41 -4.07 -11.56
N PRO A 123 7.31 -2.77 -11.25
CA PRO A 123 7.33 -2.28 -9.89
C PRO A 123 6.07 -2.71 -9.12
N THR A 124 6.23 -2.87 -7.81
CA THR A 124 5.11 -3.11 -6.88
C THR A 124 4.84 -1.89 -5.99
N MET A 125 5.72 -0.89 -6.07
CA MET A 125 5.64 0.36 -5.32
C MET A 125 6.26 1.49 -6.13
N ASN A 126 5.69 2.70 -6.04
CA ASN A 126 6.31 3.92 -6.57
C ASN A 126 6.46 4.97 -5.47
N LEU A 127 7.66 5.54 -5.38
CA LEU A 127 8.02 6.60 -4.45
C LEU A 127 8.56 7.80 -5.24
N GLU A 128 7.68 8.54 -5.91
CA GLU A 128 8.08 9.65 -6.78
C GLU A 128 8.94 10.67 -6.07
N GLY A 129 10.11 11.01 -6.62
CA GLY A 129 11.00 12.06 -6.13
C GLY A 129 11.86 11.67 -4.92
N PHE A 130 11.73 10.44 -4.39
CA PHE A 130 12.60 9.99 -3.28
C PHE A 130 14.01 9.60 -3.73
N ASP A 131 14.21 9.35 -5.02
CA ASP A 131 15.51 9.02 -5.62
C ASP A 131 16.57 10.12 -5.45
N VAL A 132 16.14 11.39 -5.36
CA VAL A 132 17.05 12.53 -5.16
C VAL A 132 17.51 12.71 -3.71
N GLY A 133 16.85 12.07 -2.74
CA GLY A 133 17.28 12.00 -1.34
C GLY A 133 17.12 13.29 -0.52
N ASN A 134 16.50 14.33 -1.06
CA ASN A 134 16.37 15.66 -0.42
C ASN A 134 14.99 15.91 0.23
N MET A 135 14.17 14.88 0.37
CA MET A 135 12.89 15.01 1.07
C MET A 135 13.09 15.29 2.57
N PRO A 136 12.21 16.11 3.20
CA PRO A 136 12.20 16.28 4.65
C PRO A 136 11.97 14.95 5.38
N ASP A 137 12.47 14.79 6.59
CA ASP A 137 12.30 13.58 7.39
C ASP A 137 10.83 13.24 7.66
N SER A 138 9.97 14.25 7.80
CA SER A 138 8.53 14.07 7.91
C SER A 138 7.92 13.38 6.69
N GLU A 139 8.40 13.69 5.47
CA GLU A 139 7.93 13.03 4.25
C GLU A 139 8.47 11.61 4.13
N TRP A 140 9.71 11.35 4.53
CA TRP A 140 10.23 9.98 4.62
C TRP A 140 9.37 9.12 5.54
N SER A 141 9.08 9.62 6.74
CA SER A 141 8.21 8.92 7.69
C SER A 141 6.80 8.72 7.12
N ARG A 142 6.17 9.80 6.67
CA ARG A 142 4.79 9.79 6.20
C ARG A 142 4.60 8.86 5.00
N VAL A 143 5.43 9.01 3.96
CA VAL A 143 5.22 8.29 2.69
C VAL A 143 5.76 6.86 2.78
N VAL A 144 7.01 6.68 3.21
CA VAL A 144 7.61 5.34 3.22
C VAL A 144 6.88 4.41 4.17
N CYS A 145 6.57 4.85 5.41
CA CYS A 145 5.79 4.01 6.32
C CYS A 145 4.41 3.68 5.76
N HIS A 146 3.75 4.64 5.10
CA HIS A 146 2.43 4.46 4.52
C HIS A 146 2.45 3.42 3.37
N GLU A 147 3.34 3.58 2.39
CA GLU A 147 3.40 2.67 1.24
C GLU A 147 3.85 1.25 1.65
N PHE A 148 4.77 1.14 2.61
CA PHE A 148 5.13 -0.15 3.18
C PHE A 148 3.99 -0.74 4.04
N GLY A 149 3.12 0.10 4.62
CA GLY A 149 1.87 -0.33 5.23
C GLY A 149 0.96 -1.04 4.23
N HIS A 150 0.81 -0.48 3.03
CA HIS A 150 0.10 -1.17 1.93
C HIS A 150 0.76 -2.50 1.57
N THR A 151 2.08 -2.55 1.44
CA THR A 151 2.81 -3.80 1.24
C THR A 151 2.49 -4.85 2.32
N LEU A 152 2.17 -4.44 3.54
CA LEU A 152 1.76 -5.34 4.63
C LEU A 152 0.28 -5.74 4.59
N GLY A 153 -0.50 -5.22 3.65
CA GLY A 153 -1.91 -5.56 3.45
C GLY A 153 -2.89 -4.57 4.08
N MET A 154 -2.40 -3.41 4.56
CA MET A 154 -3.25 -2.38 5.16
C MET A 154 -3.80 -1.45 4.08
N PRO A 155 -5.12 -1.45 3.81
CA PRO A 155 -5.75 -0.48 2.91
C PRO A 155 -5.85 0.90 3.58
N HIS A 156 -6.38 1.88 2.86
CA HIS A 156 -6.66 3.18 3.44
C HIS A 156 -7.76 3.09 4.51
N GLU A 157 -7.41 3.42 5.74
CA GLU A 157 -8.33 3.39 6.88
C GLU A 157 -9.54 4.32 6.70
N HIS A 158 -9.39 5.44 5.98
CA HIS A 158 -10.49 6.36 5.69
C HIS A 158 -11.58 5.74 4.81
N MET A 159 -11.32 4.61 4.14
CA MET A 159 -12.33 3.89 3.34
C MET A 159 -13.21 2.96 4.19
N ARG A 160 -13.08 2.97 5.50
CA ARG A 160 -14.03 2.26 6.38
C ARG A 160 -15.39 2.92 6.29
N LYS A 161 -16.43 2.10 6.31
CA LYS A 161 -17.83 2.53 6.10
C LYS A 161 -18.28 3.64 7.04
N GLU A 162 -17.96 3.51 8.32
CA GLU A 162 -18.29 4.49 9.34
C GLU A 162 -17.57 5.83 9.16
N ILE A 163 -16.34 5.81 8.62
CA ILE A 163 -15.58 7.03 8.32
C ILE A 163 -16.12 7.68 7.05
N VAL A 164 -16.33 6.89 5.99
CA VAL A 164 -16.91 7.39 4.73
C VAL A 164 -18.27 8.03 4.95
N ALA A 165 -19.12 7.44 5.82
CA ALA A 165 -20.44 7.99 6.14
C ALA A 165 -20.39 9.39 6.80
N GLY A 166 -19.27 9.76 7.40
CA GLY A 166 -19.05 11.10 7.99
C GLY A 166 -18.42 12.12 7.05
N ILE A 167 -18.01 11.72 5.83
CA ILE A 167 -17.37 12.63 4.86
C ILE A 167 -18.45 13.38 4.07
N ASP A 168 -18.33 14.72 4.03
CA ASP A 168 -19.13 15.55 3.11
C ASP A 168 -18.59 15.38 1.67
N PRO A 169 -19.39 14.82 0.74
CA PRO A 169 -18.95 14.56 -0.62
C PRO A 169 -18.54 15.82 -1.39
N GLU A 170 -19.27 16.93 -1.24
CA GLU A 170 -18.95 18.16 -2.00
C GLU A 170 -17.69 18.84 -1.45
N ALA A 171 -17.46 18.80 -0.14
CA ALA A 171 -16.22 19.24 0.46
C ALA A 171 -15.04 18.39 -0.02
N ALA A 172 -15.20 17.06 -0.08
CA ALA A 172 -14.18 16.14 -0.60
C ALA A 172 -13.87 16.43 -2.09
N TYR A 173 -14.88 16.58 -2.93
CA TYR A 173 -14.69 16.92 -4.36
C TYR A 173 -13.93 18.23 -4.54
N SER A 174 -14.30 19.27 -3.78
CA SER A 174 -13.65 20.58 -3.83
C SER A 174 -12.18 20.49 -3.40
N TYR A 175 -11.93 19.82 -2.28
CA TYR A 175 -10.60 19.65 -1.73
C TYR A 175 -9.67 18.90 -2.69
N PHE A 176 -10.01 17.68 -3.08
CA PHE A 176 -9.14 16.85 -3.92
C PHE A 176 -8.96 17.41 -5.33
N ARG A 177 -9.95 18.13 -5.86
CA ARG A 177 -9.78 18.89 -7.10
C ARG A 177 -8.71 19.98 -6.96
N SER A 178 -8.71 20.70 -5.83
CA SER A 178 -7.80 21.84 -5.62
C SER A 178 -6.36 21.38 -5.34
N VAL A 179 -6.17 20.33 -4.52
CA VAL A 179 -4.84 19.89 -4.07
C VAL A 179 -4.18 18.85 -4.99
N ALA A 180 -4.96 18.00 -5.64
CA ALA A 180 -4.46 16.88 -6.43
C ALA A 180 -4.96 16.87 -7.89
N GLY A 181 -5.86 17.77 -8.27
CA GLY A 181 -6.45 17.80 -9.62
C GLY A 181 -7.38 16.62 -9.92
N TRP A 182 -7.90 15.93 -8.90
CA TRP A 182 -8.73 14.75 -9.08
C TRP A 182 -10.10 15.09 -9.66
N THR A 183 -10.61 14.19 -10.51
CA THR A 183 -11.99 14.25 -10.98
C THR A 183 -12.96 13.80 -9.89
N LYS A 184 -14.24 14.17 -10.01
CA LYS A 184 -15.30 13.65 -9.11
C LYS A 184 -15.32 12.12 -9.06
N GLN A 185 -15.13 11.46 -10.22
CA GLN A 185 -15.09 10.01 -10.30
C GLN A 185 -13.93 9.42 -9.49
N MET A 186 -12.75 10.02 -9.57
CA MET A 186 -11.59 9.59 -8.76
C MET A 186 -11.89 9.74 -7.27
N VAL A 187 -12.42 10.89 -6.84
CA VAL A 187 -12.78 11.10 -5.43
C VAL A 187 -13.84 10.08 -4.98
N GLN A 188 -14.86 9.83 -5.82
CA GLN A 188 -15.87 8.82 -5.52
C GLN A 188 -15.24 7.45 -5.27
N GLN A 189 -14.35 7.01 -6.16
CA GLN A 189 -13.72 5.69 -6.08
C GLN A 189 -12.69 5.57 -4.94
N GLN A 190 -11.93 6.63 -4.68
CA GLN A 190 -10.76 6.59 -3.82
C GLN A 190 -11.02 7.07 -2.39
N VAL A 191 -12.12 7.80 -2.18
CA VAL A 191 -12.43 8.43 -0.89
C VAL A 191 -13.83 8.09 -0.39
N LEU A 192 -14.82 8.09 -1.28
CA LEU A 192 -16.23 8.01 -0.91
C LEU A 192 -16.87 6.63 -1.14
N THR A 193 -16.12 5.67 -1.66
CA THR A 193 -16.58 4.27 -1.77
C THR A 193 -15.98 3.47 -0.64
N PRO A 194 -16.78 3.00 0.33
CA PRO A 194 -16.26 2.22 1.45
C PRO A 194 -15.73 0.87 0.96
N LEU A 195 -14.74 0.34 1.69
CA LEU A 195 -14.29 -1.04 1.51
C LEU A 195 -15.41 -2.01 1.88
N ASP A 196 -15.42 -3.14 1.19
CA ASP A 196 -16.29 -4.25 1.55
C ASP A 196 -15.81 -4.86 2.89
N GLU A 197 -16.61 -4.71 3.92
CA GLU A 197 -16.29 -5.18 5.28
C GLU A 197 -16.10 -6.71 5.36
N THR A 198 -16.62 -7.45 4.38
CA THR A 198 -16.40 -8.91 4.32
C THR A 198 -14.96 -9.27 3.97
N LEU A 199 -14.19 -8.32 3.43
CA LEU A 199 -12.79 -8.48 3.05
C LEU A 199 -11.79 -8.08 4.15
N LEU A 200 -12.28 -7.46 5.23
CA LEU A 200 -11.46 -6.98 6.36
C LEU A 200 -11.27 -8.03 7.45
#